data_3ce1d01434a4879ef3e4abe888cbe633
#
_entry.id   3ce1d01434a4879ef3e4abe888cbe633
#
_cell.length_a   1.000
_cell.length_b   1.000
_cell.length_c   1.000
_cell.angle_alpha   90.00
_cell.angle_beta   90.00
_cell.angle_gamma   90.00
#
_symmetry.space_group_name_H-M   'P 1'
#
loop_
_entity.id
_entity.type
_entity.pdbx_description
1 polymer ?
#
loop_
_entity_poly.entity_id
_entity_poly.type
_entity_poly.pdbx_seq_one_letter_code
_entity_poly.pdbx_strand_id
1 'polypeptide(L)'
;MKKIFFYVVIMISIILFCLGFINKESRNEYTNDLEGTLSYGIDEIPKHLGKVTNLSKRHEDIVCAVSKGLVSKSEDNKIVPSLASEIIKDSEGIQYEFKLRDDIFWSDGSKITPKDIVDFFKELIKEEDEENIQALLGVYGTKEFKAGKIKFETGVAIKGTENSVIIRLNSKNDNFLSELTKPQYRLRKYLVMWANITKNYNALIYSGDYKINYVGKDNMTLKRNEKSSNNVISNINILNDDSVEMSMAAYEVKQRDIVINPPKSELNKLAEQQKLITMPEMKATYLVINNKENSIPIQGRREIYNDICKAIESYQNLNNKEFEVAEGSFFREDKQDLTKLQARKVSSNKEGEWAKPQILTLLCEDNNENRILSRSIQEWFKDNTNITIKYSLVKEELKDEELKKRYDMLLLNNEANISDKQNFYSKFKEYLTDNQNKLLEKPIIYDYSSLEESLFDNYNILPLVFYNENIAISNKISQFKLDGNGNIDFSTLK
;
A
#
# COMPACT_ATOMS: atom_id res chain seq x y z
N MET A 1 -53.96 -13.16 42.83
CA MET A 1 -52.57 -13.60 43.05
C MET A 1 -51.81 -13.89 41.75
N LYS A 2 -52.28 -14.73 40.82
CA LYS A 2 -51.52 -15.06 39.59
C LYS A 2 -51.19 -13.87 38.69
N LYS A 3 -52.06 -12.87 38.56
CA LYS A 3 -51.79 -11.67 37.73
C LYS A 3 -50.70 -10.75 38.34
N ILE A 4 -50.70 -10.60 39.64
CA ILE A 4 -49.68 -9.80 40.34
C ILE A 4 -48.31 -10.46 40.24
N PHE A 5 -48.22 -11.77 40.36
CA PHE A 5 -47.00 -12.53 40.17
C PHE A 5 -46.44 -12.37 38.76
N PHE A 6 -47.27 -12.38 37.71
CA PHE A 6 -46.87 -12.17 36.32
C PHE A 6 -46.26 -10.78 36.09
N TYR A 7 -46.89 -9.73 36.62
CA TYR A 7 -46.31 -8.36 36.53
C TYR A 7 -45.01 -8.18 37.30
N VAL A 8 -44.86 -8.84 38.41
CA VAL A 8 -43.60 -8.86 39.19
C VAL A 8 -42.47 -9.53 38.40
N VAL A 9 -42.77 -10.67 37.73
CA VAL A 9 -41.78 -11.35 36.89
C VAL A 9 -41.37 -10.52 35.68
N ILE A 10 -42.32 -9.84 35.01
CA ILE A 10 -42.01 -8.92 33.89
C ILE A 10 -41.15 -7.76 34.39
N MET A 11 -41.48 -7.17 35.53
CA MET A 11 -40.71 -6.04 36.09
C MET A 11 -39.29 -6.47 36.47
N ILE A 12 -39.11 -7.64 37.05
CA ILE A 12 -37.78 -8.22 37.34
C ILE A 12 -37.00 -8.51 36.06
N SER A 13 -37.65 -9.02 35.00
CA SER A 13 -37.01 -9.25 33.70
C SER A 13 -36.57 -7.95 33.05
N ILE A 14 -37.34 -6.91 33.12
CA ILE A 14 -37.00 -5.56 32.63
C ILE A 14 -35.81 -4.97 33.41
N ILE A 15 -35.82 -5.13 34.75
CA ILE A 15 -34.73 -4.65 35.60
C ILE A 15 -33.44 -5.44 35.31
N LEU A 16 -33.52 -6.78 35.14
CA LEU A 16 -32.36 -7.59 34.77
C LEU A 16 -31.84 -7.26 33.36
N PHE A 17 -32.73 -6.95 32.43
CA PHE A 17 -32.38 -6.50 31.09
C PHE A 17 -31.68 -5.13 31.14
N CYS A 18 -32.21 -4.17 31.91
CA CYS A 18 -31.58 -2.87 32.14
C CYS A 18 -30.23 -3.00 32.86
N LEU A 19 -30.12 -3.88 33.89
CA LEU A 19 -28.86 -4.14 34.58
C LEU A 19 -27.84 -4.86 33.68
N GLY A 20 -28.29 -5.69 32.73
CA GLY A 20 -27.42 -6.28 31.68
C GLY A 20 -26.81 -5.24 30.73
N PHE A 21 -27.53 -4.15 30.48
CA PHE A 21 -26.98 -2.99 29.74
C PHE A 21 -26.02 -2.14 30.60
N ILE A 22 -26.27 -2.01 31.90
CA ILE A 22 -25.41 -1.23 32.79
C ILE A 22 -24.07 -1.97 33.07
N ASN A 23 -24.07 -3.30 33.13
CA ASN A 23 -22.83 -4.09 33.31
C ASN A 23 -22.00 -4.29 32.02
N LYS A 24 -22.44 -3.75 30.88
CA LYS A 24 -21.65 -3.71 29.65
C LYS A 24 -20.85 -2.43 29.51
N GLU A 25 -20.88 -1.54 30.47
CA GLU A 25 -20.09 -0.33 30.58
C GLU A 25 -18.92 -0.45 31.58
N SER A 26 -18.01 -1.39 31.35
CA SER A 26 -16.60 -1.02 31.50
C SER A 26 -16.05 -0.62 30.14
N ARG A 27 -16.82 0.19 29.41
CA ARG A 27 -16.25 1.12 28.43
C ARG A 27 -15.53 2.16 29.27
N ASN A 28 -14.18 2.16 29.17
CA ASN A 28 -13.39 3.30 29.57
C ASN A 28 -14.17 4.57 29.27
N GLU A 29 -14.39 5.39 30.28
CA GLU A 29 -14.78 6.79 30.11
C GLU A 29 -13.73 7.41 29.19
N TYR A 30 -14.05 7.43 27.89
CA TYR A 30 -13.43 8.38 27.00
C TYR A 30 -13.91 9.74 27.48
N THR A 31 -13.09 10.35 28.36
CA THR A 31 -13.25 11.76 28.70
C THR A 31 -13.34 12.49 27.37
N ASN A 32 -14.46 13.16 27.15
CA ASN A 32 -14.75 14.04 26.01
C ASN A 32 -13.85 15.28 26.04
N ASP A 33 -12.54 15.12 26.00
CA ASP A 33 -11.62 16.14 25.51
C ASP A 33 -11.56 16.00 23.99
N LEU A 34 -12.66 16.39 23.32
CA LEU A 34 -12.82 16.34 21.87
C LEU A 34 -11.93 17.35 21.13
N GLU A 35 -11.33 18.29 21.84
CA GLU A 35 -10.32 19.18 21.29
C GLU A 35 -8.99 18.44 21.22
N GLY A 36 -8.59 18.02 19.98
CA GLY A 36 -7.29 17.45 19.68
C GLY A 36 -7.20 15.92 19.67
N THR A 37 -8.31 15.19 19.52
CA THR A 37 -8.32 13.74 19.30
C THR A 37 -8.99 13.40 17.98
N LEU A 38 -8.31 12.61 17.13
CA LEU A 38 -8.85 12.01 15.91
C LEU A 38 -9.00 10.50 16.07
N SER A 39 -10.01 9.94 15.42
CA SER A 39 -10.28 8.51 15.39
C SER A 39 -10.11 7.97 13.96
N TYR A 40 -9.27 6.95 13.82
CA TYR A 40 -8.85 6.34 12.57
C TYR A 40 -9.13 4.83 12.59
N GLY A 41 -9.93 4.33 11.64
CA GLY A 41 -10.26 2.92 11.52
C GLY A 41 -9.27 2.17 10.63
N ILE A 42 -8.80 1.00 11.09
CA ILE A 42 -7.97 0.06 10.32
C ILE A 42 -8.45 -1.37 10.52
N ASP A 43 -8.05 -2.28 9.63
CA ASP A 43 -8.49 -3.68 9.65
C ASP A 43 -7.93 -4.49 10.84
N GLU A 44 -6.72 -4.21 11.27
CA GLU A 44 -6.03 -4.91 12.36
C GLU A 44 -5.05 -3.99 13.09
N ILE A 45 -4.99 -4.10 14.42
CA ILE A 45 -3.95 -3.43 15.21
C ILE A 45 -2.62 -4.20 15.08
N PRO A 46 -1.54 -3.58 14.55
CA PRO A 46 -0.27 -4.28 14.37
C PRO A 46 0.35 -4.70 15.70
N LYS A 47 0.88 -5.92 15.74
CA LYS A 47 1.61 -6.45 16.90
C LYS A 47 3.11 -6.16 16.84
N HIS A 48 3.62 -5.87 15.66
CA HIS A 48 5.02 -5.54 15.40
C HIS A 48 5.14 -4.37 14.42
N LEU A 49 6.18 -3.58 14.57
CA LEU A 49 6.57 -2.49 13.67
C LEU A 49 8.08 -2.55 13.35
N GLY A 50 8.71 -3.71 13.57
CA GLY A 50 10.14 -3.92 13.31
C GLY A 50 10.43 -4.11 11.82
N LYS A 51 9.81 -5.12 11.18
CA LYS A 51 9.91 -5.37 9.74
C LYS A 51 8.79 -4.64 9.01
N VAL A 52 9.08 -3.43 8.55
CA VAL A 52 8.10 -2.51 7.96
C VAL A 52 7.59 -3.00 6.61
N THR A 53 8.41 -3.63 5.82
CA THR A 53 8.06 -4.15 4.49
C THR A 53 6.98 -5.23 4.50
N ASN A 54 6.72 -5.86 5.65
CA ASN A 54 5.64 -6.82 5.85
C ASN A 54 4.34 -6.16 6.37
N LEU A 55 4.32 -4.84 6.48
CA LEU A 55 3.17 -4.09 6.97
C LEU A 55 2.26 -3.66 5.82
N SER A 56 0.96 -3.56 6.10
CA SER A 56 0.04 -2.88 5.19
C SER A 56 0.35 -1.37 5.16
N LYS A 57 -0.10 -0.68 4.11
CA LYS A 57 0.08 0.77 3.97
C LYS A 57 -0.45 1.52 5.21
N ARG A 58 -1.54 1.09 5.77
CA ARG A 58 -2.15 1.73 6.93
C ARG A 58 -1.38 1.44 8.23
N HIS A 59 -0.67 0.31 8.32
CA HIS A 59 0.29 0.06 9.40
C HIS A 59 1.57 0.89 9.24
N GLU A 60 2.01 1.16 8.01
CA GLU A 60 3.13 2.07 7.73
C GLU A 60 2.84 3.50 8.21
N ASP A 61 1.58 3.97 8.16
CA ASP A 61 1.20 5.27 8.71
C ASP A 61 1.60 5.41 10.18
N ILE A 62 1.43 4.32 10.96
CA ILE A 62 1.83 4.30 12.37
C ILE A 62 3.34 4.46 12.50
N VAL A 63 4.13 3.74 11.69
CA VAL A 63 5.59 3.91 11.65
C VAL A 63 5.95 5.35 11.30
N CYS A 64 5.27 5.94 10.32
CA CYS A 64 5.48 7.32 9.88
C CYS A 64 5.13 8.34 10.96
N ALA A 65 4.11 8.10 11.77
CA ALA A 65 3.73 8.96 12.89
C ALA A 65 4.77 8.93 14.02
N VAL A 66 5.31 7.76 14.35
CA VAL A 66 6.18 7.56 15.52
C VAL A 66 7.68 7.59 15.23
N SER A 67 8.08 7.75 13.96
CA SER A 67 9.49 7.82 13.55
C SER A 67 9.72 8.80 12.39
N LYS A 68 10.94 9.34 12.29
CA LYS A 68 11.38 10.27 11.23
C LYS A 68 12.57 9.67 10.45
N GLY A 69 12.64 9.93 9.14
CA GLY A 69 13.78 9.60 8.30
C GLY A 69 14.83 10.71 8.24
N LEU A 70 16.00 10.45 7.67
CA LEU A 70 16.96 11.51 7.31
C LEU A 70 16.33 12.51 6.35
N VAL A 71 15.56 11.97 5.41
CA VAL A 71 14.82 12.70 4.37
C VAL A 71 13.37 12.23 4.36
N SER A 72 12.50 13.04 3.79
CA SER A 72 11.09 12.68 3.52
C SER A 72 10.74 13.06 2.07
N LYS A 73 9.60 12.59 1.61
CA LYS A 73 9.06 12.89 0.28
C LYS A 73 7.77 13.67 0.47
N SER A 74 7.73 14.88 -0.08
CA SER A 74 6.55 15.73 -0.01
C SER A 74 5.43 15.24 -0.93
N GLU A 75 4.23 15.77 -0.78
CA GLU A 75 3.04 15.46 -1.58
C GLU A 75 3.29 15.66 -3.10
N ASP A 76 4.11 16.65 -3.48
CA ASP A 76 4.53 16.91 -4.85
C ASP A 76 5.78 16.10 -5.30
N ASN A 77 6.04 14.99 -4.63
CA ASN A 77 7.12 14.02 -4.90
C ASN A 77 8.55 14.58 -4.80
N LYS A 78 8.75 15.73 -4.16
CA LYS A 78 10.10 16.27 -3.93
C LYS A 78 10.74 15.68 -2.68
N ILE A 79 12.03 15.41 -2.76
CA ILE A 79 12.83 15.01 -1.61
C ILE A 79 13.14 16.24 -0.77
N VAL A 80 12.80 16.21 0.49
CA VAL A 80 13.03 17.29 1.45
C VAL A 80 13.78 16.77 2.67
N PRO A 81 14.65 17.58 3.29
CA PRO A 81 15.28 17.27 4.56
C PRO A 81 14.24 17.01 5.67
N SER A 82 14.53 16.07 6.61
CA SER A 82 13.67 15.75 7.76
C SER A 82 14.48 15.78 9.07
N LEU A 83 15.17 14.69 9.46
CA LEU A 83 16.17 14.76 10.52
C LEU A 83 17.43 15.49 10.07
N ALA A 84 17.73 15.45 8.78
CA ALA A 84 18.76 16.33 8.21
C ALA A 84 18.26 17.77 8.08
N SER A 85 19.14 18.73 8.20
CA SER A 85 18.93 20.13 7.84
C SER A 85 19.38 20.41 6.40
N GLU A 86 20.38 19.67 5.93
CA GLU A 86 20.98 19.84 4.61
C GLU A 86 21.44 18.48 4.06
N ILE A 87 21.36 18.31 2.74
CA ILE A 87 21.85 17.15 2.00
C ILE A 87 22.91 17.65 1.01
N ILE A 88 24.13 17.19 1.18
CA ILE A 88 25.26 17.53 0.29
C ILE A 88 25.60 16.27 -0.50
N LYS A 89 25.62 16.41 -1.83
CA LYS A 89 26.01 15.34 -2.77
C LYS A 89 27.34 15.73 -3.41
N ASP A 90 28.25 14.79 -3.51
CA ASP A 90 29.53 15.03 -4.23
C ASP A 90 29.31 15.17 -5.75
N SER A 91 30.35 15.61 -6.46
CA SER A 91 30.30 15.84 -7.92
C SER A 91 30.12 14.54 -8.71
N GLU A 92 30.52 13.39 -8.17
CA GLU A 92 30.38 12.06 -8.80
C GLU A 92 29.01 11.47 -8.54
N GLY A 93 28.29 11.97 -7.54
CA GLY A 93 26.96 11.49 -7.17
C GLY A 93 26.97 10.15 -6.44
N ILE A 94 28.11 9.80 -5.79
CA ILE A 94 28.29 8.56 -5.06
C ILE A 94 28.42 8.76 -3.56
N GLN A 95 28.68 9.98 -3.08
CA GLN A 95 28.76 10.28 -1.65
C GLN A 95 27.73 11.34 -1.27
N TYR A 96 27.06 11.07 -0.15
CA TYR A 96 26.04 11.94 0.44
C TYR A 96 26.44 12.25 1.87
N GLU A 97 26.39 13.55 2.24
CA GLU A 97 26.49 14.02 3.60
C GLU A 97 25.16 14.60 4.04
N PHE A 98 24.62 14.09 5.15
CA PHE A 98 23.39 14.53 5.79
C PHE A 98 23.76 15.29 7.07
N LYS A 99 23.74 16.62 7.03
CA LYS A 99 23.91 17.44 8.23
C LYS A 99 22.65 17.38 9.08
N LEU A 100 22.76 17.01 10.32
CA LEU A 100 21.61 16.90 11.21
C LEU A 100 21.16 18.27 11.71
N ARG A 101 19.87 18.37 11.99
CA ARG A 101 19.29 19.52 12.68
C ARG A 101 19.75 19.54 14.13
N ASP A 102 19.79 20.72 14.72
CA ASP A 102 20.15 20.88 16.14
C ASP A 102 18.99 20.68 17.12
N ASP A 103 17.75 20.79 16.60
CA ASP A 103 16.49 20.74 17.36
C ASP A 103 15.79 19.38 17.29
N ILE A 104 16.53 18.29 17.10
CA ILE A 104 16.00 16.93 17.04
C ILE A 104 16.29 16.14 18.32
N PHE A 105 15.22 15.60 18.91
CA PHE A 105 15.28 14.88 20.16
C PHE A 105 14.46 13.60 20.11
N TRP A 106 14.93 12.60 20.81
CA TRP A 106 14.14 11.43 21.14
C TRP A 106 13.00 11.79 22.12
N SER A 107 11.98 10.94 22.19
CA SER A 107 10.83 11.12 23.08
C SER A 107 11.18 11.15 24.59
N ASP A 108 12.34 10.62 24.96
CA ASP A 108 12.89 10.69 26.32
C ASP A 108 13.64 12.00 26.61
N GLY A 109 13.81 12.87 25.61
CA GLY A 109 14.50 14.16 25.69
C GLY A 109 16.00 14.10 25.40
N SER A 110 16.59 12.94 25.15
CA SER A 110 17.97 12.82 24.68
C SER A 110 18.09 13.33 23.26
N LYS A 111 19.24 13.95 22.90
CA LYS A 111 19.48 14.46 21.54
C LYS A 111 19.67 13.29 20.57
N ILE A 112 19.08 13.37 19.38
CA ILE A 112 19.35 12.44 18.29
C ILE A 112 20.73 12.81 17.68
N THR A 113 21.60 11.82 17.58
CA THR A 113 22.99 12.00 17.14
C THR A 113 23.28 11.25 15.84
N PRO A 114 24.35 11.58 15.10
CA PRO A 114 24.79 10.80 13.94
C PRO A 114 25.04 9.32 14.30
N LYS A 115 25.50 9.04 15.52
CA LYS A 115 25.71 7.67 16.00
C LYS A 115 24.41 6.88 16.08
N ASP A 116 23.32 7.47 16.52
CA ASP A 116 22.01 6.78 16.59
C ASP A 116 21.55 6.32 15.19
N ILE A 117 21.78 7.14 14.17
CA ILE A 117 21.42 6.82 12.78
C ILE A 117 22.32 5.71 12.22
N VAL A 118 23.63 5.78 12.49
CA VAL A 118 24.59 4.74 12.09
C VAL A 118 24.25 3.40 12.75
N ASP A 119 23.96 3.41 14.05
CA ASP A 119 23.58 2.20 14.80
C ASP A 119 22.26 1.62 14.25
N PHE A 120 21.28 2.45 13.96
CA PHE A 120 20.01 2.02 13.35
C PHE A 120 20.23 1.36 11.97
N PHE A 121 21.00 1.98 11.10
CA PHE A 121 21.28 1.37 9.78
C PHE A 121 22.07 0.07 9.90
N LYS A 122 22.98 -0.02 10.87
CA LYS A 122 23.69 -1.29 11.17
C LYS A 122 22.73 -2.40 11.61
N GLU A 123 21.76 -2.08 12.50
CA GLU A 123 20.72 -3.04 12.92
C GLU A 123 19.82 -3.40 11.74
N LEU A 124 19.35 -2.42 10.97
CA LEU A 124 18.47 -2.63 9.82
C LEU A 124 19.10 -3.55 8.76
N ILE A 125 20.38 -3.34 8.43
CA ILE A 125 21.12 -4.20 7.49
C ILE A 125 21.19 -5.64 8.00
N LYS A 126 21.32 -5.87 9.30
CA LYS A 126 21.37 -7.22 9.87
C LYS A 126 20.03 -7.93 9.83
N GLU A 127 18.96 -7.23 10.25
CA GLU A 127 17.67 -7.82 10.58
C GLU A 127 16.74 -7.92 9.36
N GLU A 128 16.88 -7.00 8.37
CA GLU A 128 15.94 -6.92 7.24
C GLU A 128 16.43 -7.77 6.06
N ASP A 129 15.50 -8.26 5.25
CA ASP A 129 15.79 -9.02 4.04
C ASP A 129 16.38 -8.11 2.94
N GLU A 130 17.21 -8.68 2.05
CA GLU A 130 17.98 -7.90 1.06
C GLU A 130 17.06 -7.12 0.10
N GLU A 131 15.98 -7.72 -0.32
CA GLU A 131 15.00 -7.08 -1.22
C GLU A 131 14.39 -5.81 -0.64
N ASN A 132 14.35 -5.71 0.68
CA ASN A 132 13.69 -4.61 1.40
C ASN A 132 14.63 -3.45 1.72
N ILE A 133 15.94 -3.60 1.56
CA ILE A 133 16.96 -2.60 1.92
C ILE A 133 17.87 -2.24 0.74
N GLN A 134 17.34 -2.21 -0.46
CA GLN A 134 18.11 -1.98 -1.70
C GLN A 134 18.94 -0.69 -1.65
N ALA A 135 18.43 0.40 -1.07
CA ALA A 135 19.19 1.62 -0.87
C ALA A 135 20.49 1.38 -0.08
N LEU A 136 20.40 0.62 1.03
CA LEU A 136 21.56 0.33 1.87
C LEU A 136 22.48 -0.73 1.23
N LEU A 137 21.96 -1.69 0.46
CA LEU A 137 22.78 -2.65 -0.28
C LEU A 137 23.62 -1.99 -1.39
N GLY A 138 23.19 -0.82 -1.87
CA GLY A 138 23.96 0.02 -2.77
C GLY A 138 25.18 0.72 -2.10
N VAL A 139 25.23 0.74 -0.77
CA VAL A 139 26.33 1.37 -0.01
C VAL A 139 27.55 0.45 0.00
N TYR A 140 28.73 1.06 -0.09
CA TYR A 140 30.00 0.34 -0.10
C TYR A 140 30.19 -0.53 1.16
N GLY A 141 30.49 -1.81 0.96
CA GLY A 141 30.75 -2.79 2.01
C GLY A 141 29.50 -3.38 2.67
N THR A 142 28.30 -2.95 2.33
CA THR A 142 27.06 -3.42 3.00
C THR A 142 26.78 -4.88 2.69
N LYS A 143 26.94 -5.32 1.44
CA LYS A 143 26.70 -6.73 1.05
C LYS A 143 27.66 -7.67 1.76
N GLU A 144 28.94 -7.31 1.86
CA GLU A 144 29.97 -8.06 2.55
C GLU A 144 29.70 -8.12 4.06
N PHE A 145 29.24 -7.03 4.66
CA PHE A 145 28.85 -6.98 6.06
C PHE A 145 27.63 -7.88 6.33
N LYS A 146 26.58 -7.78 5.51
CA LYS A 146 25.39 -8.61 5.62
C LYS A 146 25.72 -10.11 5.47
N ALA A 147 26.67 -10.44 4.60
CA ALA A 147 27.19 -11.80 4.43
C ALA A 147 28.18 -12.23 5.55
N GLY A 148 28.43 -11.39 6.57
CA GLY A 148 29.32 -11.68 7.69
C GLY A 148 30.84 -11.70 7.36
N LYS A 149 31.22 -11.17 6.18
CA LYS A 149 32.61 -11.20 5.70
C LYS A 149 33.50 -10.10 6.27
N ILE A 150 32.90 -8.99 6.68
CA ILE A 150 33.57 -7.80 7.20
C ILE A 150 32.85 -7.25 8.43
N LYS A 151 33.56 -6.43 9.23
CA LYS A 151 33.00 -5.70 10.35
C LYS A 151 32.38 -4.40 9.82
N PHE A 152 31.24 -3.97 10.41
CA PHE A 152 30.54 -2.75 10.01
C PHE A 152 31.43 -1.52 10.15
N GLU A 153 32.09 -1.36 11.30
CA GLU A 153 32.83 -0.15 11.69
C GLU A 153 34.00 0.17 10.74
N THR A 154 34.61 -0.87 10.17
CA THR A 154 35.82 -0.75 9.32
C THR A 154 35.53 -0.94 7.84
N GLY A 155 34.43 -1.62 7.50
CA GLY A 155 34.17 -2.06 6.12
C GLY A 155 32.99 -1.37 5.45
N VAL A 156 32.00 -0.87 6.22
CA VAL A 156 30.81 -0.23 5.64
C VAL A 156 30.98 1.28 5.59
N ALA A 157 30.63 1.87 4.44
CA ALA A 157 30.78 3.31 4.24
C ALA A 157 29.53 4.10 4.70
N ILE A 158 29.10 3.85 5.94
CA ILE A 158 28.13 4.68 6.68
C ILE A 158 28.84 5.15 7.94
N LYS A 159 29.10 6.45 8.06
CA LYS A 159 29.89 7.01 9.15
C LYS A 159 29.23 8.23 9.75
N GLY A 160 29.23 8.33 11.07
CA GLY A 160 28.86 9.51 11.81
C GLY A 160 30.09 10.41 12.02
N THR A 161 29.91 11.71 11.85
CA THR A 161 30.84 12.76 12.29
C THR A 161 30.26 13.44 13.54
N GLU A 162 30.72 14.63 13.90
CA GLU A 162 30.18 15.38 15.03
C GLU A 162 28.69 15.73 14.84
N ASN A 163 28.30 16.16 13.62
CA ASN A 163 26.94 16.64 13.32
C ASN A 163 26.37 16.10 12.01
N SER A 164 27.06 15.18 11.34
CA SER A 164 26.63 14.66 10.03
C SER A 164 26.70 13.15 9.96
N VAL A 165 25.90 12.56 9.06
CA VAL A 165 26.04 11.19 8.61
C VAL A 165 26.52 11.19 7.16
N ILE A 166 27.62 10.48 6.89
CA ILE A 166 28.20 10.34 5.55
C ILE A 166 27.94 8.94 5.04
N ILE A 167 27.38 8.83 3.85
CA ILE A 167 27.07 7.57 3.17
C ILE A 167 27.71 7.57 1.78
N ARG A 168 28.52 6.53 1.47
CA ARG A 168 29.13 6.37 0.16
C ARG A 168 28.62 5.11 -0.53
N LEU A 169 28.13 5.27 -1.76
CA LEU A 169 27.62 4.20 -2.61
C LEU A 169 28.74 3.51 -3.38
N ASN A 170 28.48 2.30 -3.85
CA ASN A 170 29.34 1.56 -4.78
C ASN A 170 29.39 2.21 -6.16
N SER A 171 28.27 2.77 -6.60
CA SER A 171 28.09 3.46 -7.87
C SER A 171 26.98 4.52 -7.74
N LYS A 172 26.93 5.44 -8.70
CA LYS A 172 25.86 6.44 -8.77
C LYS A 172 24.49 5.77 -8.82
N ASN A 173 23.59 6.22 -7.95
CA ASN A 173 22.19 5.78 -7.91
C ASN A 173 21.29 7.01 -7.75
N ASP A 174 20.61 7.40 -8.82
CA ASP A 174 19.74 8.58 -8.82
C ASP A 174 18.47 8.38 -7.97
N ASN A 175 18.09 7.13 -7.68
CA ASN A 175 16.93 6.80 -6.82
C ASN A 175 17.29 6.70 -5.32
N PHE A 176 18.57 6.79 -4.94
CA PHE A 176 19.02 6.57 -3.56
C PHE A 176 18.27 7.42 -2.53
N LEU A 177 18.14 8.71 -2.76
CA LEU A 177 17.44 9.61 -1.84
C LEU A 177 15.93 9.30 -1.80
N SER A 178 15.32 8.99 -2.93
CA SER A 178 13.91 8.60 -3.00
C SER A 178 13.65 7.32 -2.20
N GLU A 179 14.52 6.33 -2.34
CA GLU A 179 14.44 5.09 -1.56
C GLU A 179 14.56 5.35 -0.04
N LEU A 180 15.47 6.24 0.37
CA LEU A 180 15.64 6.59 1.80
C LEU A 180 14.42 7.28 2.42
N THR A 181 13.45 7.75 1.65
CA THR A 181 12.22 8.33 2.21
C THR A 181 11.22 7.28 2.68
N LYS A 182 11.39 6.02 2.27
CA LYS A 182 10.45 4.93 2.58
C LYS A 182 10.40 4.62 4.08
N PRO A 183 9.25 4.12 4.60
CA PRO A 183 9.06 3.91 6.04
C PRO A 183 10.10 3.02 6.73
N GLN A 184 10.64 1.99 6.03
CA GLN A 184 11.66 1.11 6.61
C GLN A 184 12.96 1.82 7.01
N TYR A 185 13.30 2.96 6.39
CA TYR A 185 14.51 3.75 6.68
C TYR A 185 14.28 4.83 7.75
N ARG A 186 13.09 4.92 8.32
CA ARG A 186 12.79 5.86 9.41
C ARG A 186 13.42 5.40 10.72
N LEU A 187 14.02 6.33 11.45
CA LEU A 187 14.86 6.08 12.62
C LEU A 187 14.06 5.48 13.79
N ARG A 188 14.40 4.26 14.15
CA ARG A 188 13.83 3.51 15.27
C ARG A 188 14.95 2.98 16.14
N LYS A 189 14.92 3.27 17.41
CA LYS A 189 15.96 2.85 18.36
C LYS A 189 15.69 1.43 18.84
N TYR A 190 16.72 0.55 18.84
CA TYR A 190 16.62 -0.84 19.28
C TYR A 190 15.55 -1.64 18.52
N LEU A 191 15.79 -1.92 17.21
CA LEU A 191 14.83 -2.56 16.31
C LEU A 191 14.22 -3.87 16.86
N VAL A 192 14.97 -4.65 17.63
CA VAL A 192 14.49 -5.88 18.25
C VAL A 192 13.28 -5.66 19.16
N MET A 193 13.17 -4.49 19.80
CA MET A 193 12.04 -4.16 20.67
C MET A 193 10.75 -3.87 19.88
N TRP A 194 10.88 -3.43 18.62
CA TRP A 194 9.76 -3.16 17.72
C TRP A 194 9.11 -4.43 17.14
N ALA A 195 9.77 -5.58 17.34
CA ALA A 195 9.21 -6.90 16.96
C ALA A 195 8.01 -7.32 17.83
N ASN A 196 7.79 -6.68 19.00
CA ASN A 196 6.62 -6.92 19.83
C ASN A 196 6.23 -5.63 20.58
N ILE A 197 5.48 -4.78 19.87
CA ILE A 197 5.06 -3.49 20.44
C ILE A 197 4.01 -3.64 21.54
N THR A 198 3.20 -4.70 21.54
CA THR A 198 2.20 -4.92 22.59
C THR A 198 2.81 -5.07 23.99
N LYS A 199 4.05 -5.59 24.05
CA LYS A 199 4.80 -5.73 25.30
C LYS A 199 5.72 -4.56 25.57
N ASN A 200 6.26 -3.94 24.50
CA ASN A 200 7.41 -3.05 24.62
C ASN A 200 7.06 -1.57 24.47
N TYR A 201 5.83 -1.18 24.07
CA TYR A 201 5.50 0.21 23.71
C TYR A 201 5.87 1.25 24.77
N ASN A 202 5.78 0.90 26.07
CA ASN A 202 6.16 1.79 27.17
C ASN A 202 7.67 2.02 27.30
N ALA A 203 8.49 1.11 26.76
CA ALA A 203 9.95 1.17 26.80
C ALA A 203 10.57 1.64 25.48
N LEU A 204 9.76 1.76 24.41
CA LEU A 204 10.22 2.29 23.14
C LEU A 204 10.54 3.78 23.22
N ILE A 205 11.55 4.19 22.48
CA ILE A 205 11.99 5.58 22.35
C ILE A 205 11.74 6.00 20.90
N TYR A 206 11.00 7.10 20.72
CA TYR A 206 10.43 7.53 19.45
C TYR A 206 11.14 8.76 18.91
N SER A 207 11.40 8.80 17.59
CA SER A 207 11.95 9.96 16.89
C SER A 207 10.87 10.80 16.19
N GLY A 208 9.62 10.30 16.13
CA GLY A 208 8.50 10.90 15.42
C GLY A 208 7.74 11.96 16.21
N ASP A 209 6.70 12.51 15.58
CA ASP A 209 5.82 13.51 16.17
C ASP A 209 4.86 12.92 17.21
N TYR A 210 4.70 11.61 17.17
CA TYR A 210 3.88 10.84 18.10
C TYR A 210 4.70 9.76 18.81
N LYS A 211 4.16 9.27 19.90
CA LYS A 211 4.60 8.06 20.63
C LYS A 211 3.40 7.15 20.83
N ILE A 212 3.61 5.85 20.84
CA ILE A 212 2.56 4.89 21.18
C ILE A 212 2.32 5.01 22.70
N ASN A 213 1.11 5.38 23.08
CA ASN A 213 0.70 5.53 24.47
C ASN A 213 0.02 4.27 25.00
N TYR A 214 -0.68 3.55 24.12
CA TYR A 214 -1.37 2.32 24.47
C TYR A 214 -1.49 1.40 23.26
N VAL A 215 -1.40 0.08 23.47
CA VAL A 215 -1.69 -0.96 22.47
C VAL A 215 -2.55 -2.03 23.12
N GLY A 216 -3.77 -2.16 22.66
CA GLY A 216 -4.70 -3.24 23.01
C GLY A 216 -4.93 -4.20 21.86
N LYS A 217 -5.91 -5.09 22.02
CA LYS A 217 -6.33 -6.03 20.98
C LYS A 217 -7.05 -5.29 19.83
N ASP A 218 -7.95 -4.38 20.18
CA ASP A 218 -8.88 -3.76 19.25
C ASP A 218 -8.64 -2.25 19.09
N ASN A 219 -7.64 -1.69 19.80
CA ASN A 219 -7.31 -0.27 19.70
C ASN A 219 -5.84 0.01 20.04
N MET A 220 -5.33 1.09 19.46
CA MET A 220 -4.04 1.70 19.76
C MET A 220 -4.25 3.20 19.92
N THR A 221 -3.54 3.83 20.86
CA THR A 221 -3.54 5.27 21.01
C THR A 221 -2.15 5.82 20.77
N LEU A 222 -2.03 6.76 19.85
CA LEU A 222 -0.85 7.59 19.67
C LEU A 222 -1.07 8.90 20.42
N LYS A 223 -0.05 9.35 21.16
CA LYS A 223 -0.02 10.63 21.86
C LYS A 223 1.09 11.49 21.28
N ARG A 224 0.84 12.79 21.17
CA ARG A 224 1.85 13.78 20.75
C ARG A 224 3.14 13.59 21.52
N ASN A 225 4.26 13.59 20.81
CA ASN A 225 5.60 13.63 21.38
C ASN A 225 5.93 15.08 21.76
N GLU A 226 6.00 15.37 23.06
CA GLU A 226 6.26 16.71 23.57
C GLU A 226 7.66 17.25 23.20
N LYS A 227 8.55 16.37 22.74
CA LYS A 227 9.90 16.73 22.26
C LYS A 227 9.94 17.03 20.77
N SER A 228 8.82 16.82 20.05
CA SER A 228 8.70 17.26 18.66
C SER A 228 8.43 18.76 18.59
N SER A 229 9.08 19.42 17.62
CA SER A 229 8.84 20.84 17.33
C SER A 229 7.52 21.10 16.61
N ASN A 230 6.88 20.07 16.08
CA ASN A 230 5.64 20.19 15.31
C ASN A 230 4.42 20.38 16.22
N ASN A 231 3.56 21.32 15.84
CA ASN A 231 2.27 21.51 16.50
C ASN A 231 1.24 20.58 15.85
N VAL A 232 1.06 19.38 16.43
CA VAL A 232 0.18 18.33 15.91
C VAL A 232 -1.00 18.10 16.87
N ILE A 233 -2.04 17.41 16.39
CA ILE A 233 -3.18 16.98 17.19
C ILE A 233 -2.69 16.14 18.37
N SER A 234 -3.31 16.33 19.55
CA SER A 234 -2.80 15.73 20.80
C SER A 234 -2.84 14.21 20.81
N ASN A 235 -3.91 13.61 20.28
CA ASN A 235 -4.10 12.16 20.31
C ASN A 235 -4.69 11.65 18.99
N ILE A 236 -4.28 10.41 18.61
CA ILE A 236 -4.89 9.65 17.53
C ILE A 236 -5.31 8.30 18.10
N ASN A 237 -6.60 8.00 18.03
CA ASN A 237 -7.16 6.72 18.39
C ASN A 237 -7.26 5.87 17.12
N ILE A 238 -6.46 4.83 17.03
CA ILE A 238 -6.49 3.84 15.96
C ILE A 238 -7.32 2.67 16.45
N LEU A 239 -8.33 2.30 15.68
CA LEU A 239 -9.35 1.34 16.08
C LEU A 239 -9.44 0.23 15.05
N ASN A 240 -9.52 -1.01 15.54
CA ASN A 240 -9.83 -2.15 14.70
C ASN A 240 -11.33 -2.15 14.43
N ASP A 241 -11.70 -2.03 13.16
CA ASP A 241 -13.08 -2.13 12.72
C ASP A 241 -13.28 -3.50 12.02
N ASP A 242 -14.23 -4.30 12.48
CA ASP A 242 -14.50 -5.64 11.95
C ASP A 242 -14.92 -5.64 10.48
N SER A 243 -15.46 -4.52 10.00
CA SER A 243 -15.76 -4.30 8.58
C SER A 243 -15.79 -2.81 8.23
N VAL A 244 -15.66 -2.51 6.95
CA VAL A 244 -15.72 -1.14 6.45
C VAL A 244 -17.12 -0.52 6.65
N GLU A 245 -18.18 -1.32 6.66
CA GLU A 245 -19.54 -0.89 6.94
C GLU A 245 -19.68 -0.44 8.40
N MET A 246 -19.05 -1.13 9.36
CA MET A 246 -19.01 -0.72 10.76
C MET A 246 -18.19 0.57 10.93
N SER A 247 -17.05 0.67 10.26
CA SER A 247 -16.24 1.88 10.24
C SER A 247 -17.04 3.08 9.71
N MET A 248 -17.79 2.88 8.61
CA MET A 248 -18.64 3.92 8.01
C MET A 248 -19.83 4.29 8.92
N ALA A 249 -20.48 3.33 9.55
CA ALA A 249 -21.54 3.60 10.53
C ALA A 249 -21.01 4.42 11.72
N ALA A 250 -19.81 4.09 12.21
CA ALA A 250 -19.15 4.86 13.27
C ALA A 250 -18.78 6.29 12.80
N TYR A 251 -18.42 6.46 11.52
CA TYR A 251 -18.17 7.76 10.92
C TYR A 251 -19.45 8.63 10.89
N GLU A 252 -20.58 8.07 10.50
CA GLU A 252 -21.86 8.80 10.45
C GLU A 252 -22.29 9.29 11.83
N VAL A 253 -22.04 8.54 12.90
CA VAL A 253 -22.32 8.93 14.28
C VAL A 253 -21.16 9.70 14.93
N LYS A 254 -20.16 10.14 14.15
CA LYS A 254 -19.01 10.96 14.55
C LYS A 254 -18.06 10.27 15.55
N GLN A 255 -18.00 8.94 15.53
CA GLN A 255 -17.05 8.13 16.30
C GLN A 255 -15.80 7.74 15.50
N ARG A 256 -15.78 8.02 14.19
CA ARG A 256 -14.62 7.90 13.29
C ARG A 256 -14.44 9.20 12.55
N ASP A 257 -13.20 9.62 12.39
CA ASP A 257 -12.85 10.83 11.66
C ASP A 257 -12.23 10.50 10.30
N ILE A 258 -11.62 9.32 10.17
CA ILE A 258 -11.01 8.81 8.93
C ILE A 258 -11.47 7.38 8.73
N VAL A 259 -11.99 7.09 7.51
CA VAL A 259 -12.37 5.74 7.06
C VAL A 259 -11.69 5.45 5.75
N ILE A 260 -10.94 4.34 5.69
CA ILE A 260 -10.25 3.89 4.49
C ILE A 260 -11.18 3.01 3.65
N ASN A 261 -11.19 3.23 2.35
CA ASN A 261 -12.01 2.53 1.36
C ASN A 261 -13.47 2.36 1.81
N PRO A 262 -14.18 3.48 2.06
CA PRO A 262 -15.57 3.44 2.49
C PRO A 262 -16.44 2.67 1.49
N PRO A 263 -17.61 2.13 1.91
CA PRO A 263 -18.48 1.36 1.02
C PRO A 263 -18.81 2.13 -0.25
N LYS A 264 -18.88 1.43 -1.38
CA LYS A 264 -19.13 2.01 -2.71
C LYS A 264 -20.39 2.87 -2.77
N SER A 265 -21.43 2.46 -2.06
CA SER A 265 -22.70 3.19 -1.96
C SER A 265 -22.52 4.59 -1.39
N GLU A 266 -21.47 4.84 -0.62
CA GLU A 266 -21.22 6.11 0.05
C GLU A 266 -20.29 7.04 -0.75
N LEU A 267 -19.52 6.52 -1.73
CA LEU A 267 -18.48 7.29 -2.44
C LEU A 267 -19.03 8.57 -3.11
N ASN A 268 -20.15 8.47 -3.80
CA ASN A 268 -20.76 9.63 -4.48
C ASN A 268 -21.24 10.67 -3.47
N LYS A 269 -21.93 10.23 -2.41
CA LYS A 269 -22.40 11.11 -1.33
C LYS A 269 -21.24 11.83 -0.64
N LEU A 270 -20.16 11.09 -0.32
CA LEU A 270 -18.95 11.65 0.29
C LEU A 270 -18.26 12.65 -0.64
N ALA A 271 -18.18 12.35 -1.95
CA ALA A 271 -17.60 13.24 -2.95
C ALA A 271 -18.40 14.54 -3.09
N GLU A 272 -19.73 14.47 -3.17
CA GLU A 272 -20.62 15.63 -3.21
C GLU A 272 -20.49 16.51 -1.96
N GLN A 273 -20.24 15.89 -0.81
CA GLN A 273 -19.99 16.58 0.46
C GLN A 273 -18.55 17.10 0.62
N GLN A 274 -17.67 16.89 -0.36
CA GLN A 274 -16.23 17.22 -0.30
C GLN A 274 -15.49 16.53 0.87
N LYS A 275 -15.94 15.33 1.23
CA LYS A 275 -15.40 14.49 2.30
C LYS A 275 -14.67 13.25 1.81
N LEU A 276 -14.52 13.11 0.50
CA LEU A 276 -13.82 12.00 -0.14
C LEU A 276 -12.52 12.48 -0.74
N ILE A 277 -11.44 11.82 -0.36
CA ILE A 277 -10.13 11.93 -1.00
C ILE A 277 -9.95 10.65 -1.81
N THR A 278 -9.72 10.78 -3.11
CA THR A 278 -9.45 9.65 -4.01
C THR A 278 -8.01 9.76 -4.49
N MET A 279 -7.26 8.67 -4.35
CA MET A 279 -5.85 8.67 -4.68
C MET A 279 -5.47 7.47 -5.52
N PRO A 280 -4.51 7.64 -6.47
CA PRO A 280 -3.96 6.54 -7.22
C PRO A 280 -3.20 5.58 -6.31
N GLU A 281 -3.48 4.28 -6.41
CA GLU A 281 -2.62 3.22 -5.88
C GLU A 281 -1.68 2.69 -6.97
N MET A 282 -0.58 2.07 -6.56
CA MET A 282 0.26 1.30 -7.49
C MET A 282 -0.39 -0.03 -7.88
N LYS A 283 -1.42 -0.47 -7.18
CA LYS A 283 -2.12 -1.73 -7.44
C LYS A 283 -2.85 -1.68 -8.78
N ALA A 284 -2.66 -2.72 -9.58
CA ALA A 284 -3.31 -2.89 -10.88
C ALA A 284 -3.69 -4.35 -11.11
N THR A 285 -4.67 -4.59 -12.00
CA THR A 285 -5.04 -5.93 -12.46
C THR A 285 -4.73 -6.08 -13.94
N TYR A 286 -4.14 -7.21 -14.28
CA TYR A 286 -3.76 -7.63 -15.63
C TYR A 286 -4.51 -8.90 -16.01
N LEU A 287 -4.92 -8.97 -17.27
CA LEU A 287 -5.45 -10.18 -17.89
C LEU A 287 -4.30 -10.96 -18.49
N VAL A 288 -4.18 -12.23 -18.14
CA VAL A 288 -3.34 -13.19 -18.84
C VAL A 288 -4.22 -14.14 -19.64
N ILE A 289 -3.95 -14.28 -20.93
CA ILE A 289 -4.60 -15.28 -21.78
C ILE A 289 -3.59 -16.41 -22.01
N ASN A 290 -3.91 -17.60 -21.55
CA ASN A 290 -2.99 -18.75 -21.60
C ASN A 290 -2.66 -19.20 -23.02
N ASN A 291 -1.37 -19.52 -23.23
CA ASN A 291 -0.85 -20.08 -24.48
C ASN A 291 -0.89 -21.62 -24.45
N LYS A 292 -2.08 -22.24 -24.43
CA LYS A 292 -2.22 -23.71 -24.49
C LYS A 292 -2.14 -24.23 -25.95
N GLU A 293 -1.77 -25.50 -26.11
CA GLU A 293 -2.08 -26.25 -27.33
C GLU A 293 -3.60 -26.20 -27.60
N ASN A 294 -4.02 -25.73 -28.74
CA ASN A 294 -5.39 -25.32 -29.10
C ASN A 294 -5.85 -24.01 -28.50
N SER A 295 -4.90 -23.12 -28.24
CA SER A 295 -5.17 -21.83 -27.64
C SER A 295 -6.04 -20.93 -28.51
N ILE A 296 -6.73 -20.01 -27.88
CA ILE A 296 -7.49 -18.93 -28.54
C ILE A 296 -6.58 -18.21 -29.52
N PRO A 297 -6.97 -18.11 -30.81
CA PRO A 297 -6.16 -17.43 -31.84
C PRO A 297 -6.05 -15.93 -31.51
N ILE A 298 -5.06 -15.23 -32.07
CA ILE A 298 -4.80 -13.83 -31.81
C ILE A 298 -6.06 -12.96 -32.02
N GLN A 299 -6.83 -13.22 -33.06
CA GLN A 299 -8.09 -12.54 -33.34
C GLN A 299 -9.10 -12.71 -32.17
N GLY A 300 -9.19 -13.93 -31.66
CA GLY A 300 -10.06 -14.25 -30.53
C GLY A 300 -9.60 -13.59 -29.22
N ARG A 301 -8.28 -13.59 -28.95
CA ARG A 301 -7.71 -12.92 -27.79
C ARG A 301 -7.99 -11.42 -27.81
N ARG A 302 -7.84 -10.79 -28.97
CA ARG A 302 -8.15 -9.38 -29.18
C ARG A 302 -9.64 -9.09 -28.91
N GLU A 303 -10.55 -9.90 -29.47
CA GLU A 303 -11.98 -9.73 -29.25
C GLU A 303 -12.34 -9.89 -27.76
N ILE A 304 -11.83 -10.94 -27.10
CA ILE A 304 -12.05 -11.18 -25.67
C ILE A 304 -11.55 -9.99 -24.85
N TYR A 305 -10.34 -9.49 -25.13
CA TYR A 305 -9.80 -8.33 -24.42
C TYR A 305 -10.69 -7.09 -24.59
N ASN A 306 -11.10 -6.79 -25.82
CA ASN A 306 -11.98 -5.66 -26.08
C ASN A 306 -13.34 -5.80 -25.38
N ASP A 307 -13.89 -7.01 -25.32
CA ASP A 307 -15.17 -7.26 -24.65
C ASP A 307 -15.02 -7.19 -23.11
N ILE A 308 -13.89 -7.64 -22.56
CA ILE A 308 -13.56 -7.43 -21.14
C ILE A 308 -13.40 -5.93 -20.83
N CYS A 309 -12.72 -5.17 -21.69
CA CYS A 309 -12.61 -3.71 -21.49
C CYS A 309 -13.99 -3.04 -21.49
N LYS A 310 -14.90 -3.40 -22.39
CA LYS A 310 -16.28 -2.88 -22.40
C LYS A 310 -17.05 -3.27 -21.13
N ALA A 311 -16.85 -4.49 -20.62
CA ALA A 311 -17.46 -4.93 -19.36
C ALA A 311 -16.99 -4.06 -18.19
N ILE A 312 -15.69 -3.77 -18.13
CA ILE A 312 -15.08 -2.94 -17.10
C ILE A 312 -15.54 -1.48 -17.24
N GLU A 313 -15.56 -0.93 -18.44
CA GLU A 313 -16.05 0.43 -18.73
C GLU A 313 -17.52 0.60 -18.34
N SER A 314 -18.36 -0.40 -18.65
CA SER A 314 -19.77 -0.38 -18.26
C SER A 314 -19.94 -0.35 -16.74
N TYR A 315 -19.13 -1.13 -16.02
CA TYR A 315 -19.12 -1.12 -14.56
C TYR A 315 -18.56 0.20 -13.99
N GLN A 316 -17.48 0.73 -14.58
CA GLN A 316 -16.88 2.00 -14.17
C GLN A 316 -17.85 3.18 -14.30
N ASN A 317 -18.64 3.26 -15.36
CA ASN A 317 -19.65 4.31 -15.54
C ASN A 317 -20.68 4.37 -14.40
N LEU A 318 -20.86 3.24 -13.69
CA LEU A 318 -21.73 3.16 -12.52
C LEU A 318 -20.99 3.52 -11.21
N ASN A 319 -19.65 3.36 -11.15
CA ASN A 319 -18.82 3.42 -9.93
C ASN A 319 -17.43 4.01 -10.17
N ASN A 320 -17.35 5.24 -10.64
CA ASN A 320 -16.14 5.87 -11.20
C ASN A 320 -15.01 6.25 -10.23
N LYS A 321 -15.04 5.81 -8.95
CA LYS A 321 -14.05 6.20 -7.93
C LYS A 321 -13.12 5.07 -7.48
N GLU A 322 -13.44 3.82 -7.76
CA GLU A 322 -12.65 2.68 -7.26
C GLU A 322 -11.41 2.41 -8.08
N PHE A 323 -11.52 2.57 -9.40
CA PHE A 323 -10.41 2.31 -10.32
C PHE A 323 -10.53 3.14 -11.60
N GLU A 324 -9.44 3.18 -12.34
CA GLU A 324 -9.36 3.71 -13.70
C GLU A 324 -9.10 2.57 -14.68
N VAL A 325 -9.74 2.60 -15.85
CA VAL A 325 -9.42 1.68 -16.94
C VAL A 325 -8.01 1.99 -17.43
N ALA A 326 -7.20 0.94 -17.63
CA ALA A 326 -5.80 1.09 -18.02
C ALA A 326 -5.61 1.60 -19.45
N GLU A 327 -6.62 1.41 -20.32
CA GLU A 327 -6.62 1.85 -21.72
C GLU A 327 -5.37 1.39 -22.51
N GLY A 328 -4.83 0.23 -22.18
CA GLY A 328 -3.63 -0.33 -22.80
C GLY A 328 -2.30 0.13 -22.18
N SER A 329 -2.28 0.89 -21.11
CA SER A 329 -1.06 1.25 -20.39
C SER A 329 -0.73 0.25 -19.29
N PHE A 330 0.54 -0.19 -19.21
CA PHE A 330 1.00 -1.05 -18.11
C PHE A 330 1.24 -0.27 -16.81
N PHE A 331 1.43 1.04 -16.89
CA PHE A 331 1.66 1.93 -15.74
C PHE A 331 0.79 3.17 -15.85
N ARG A 332 0.23 3.61 -14.73
CA ARG A 332 -0.66 4.78 -14.67
C ARG A 332 0.06 6.08 -15.05
N GLU A 333 1.31 6.24 -14.59
CA GLU A 333 2.09 7.46 -14.77
C GLU A 333 2.71 7.59 -16.15
N ASP A 334 2.74 6.54 -16.95
CA ASP A 334 3.37 6.54 -18.28
C ASP A 334 2.46 7.23 -19.30
N LYS A 335 2.51 8.57 -19.33
CA LYS A 335 1.70 9.39 -20.23
C LYS A 335 2.08 9.26 -21.71
N GLN A 336 3.30 8.77 -22.01
CA GLN A 336 3.82 8.56 -23.35
C GLN A 336 3.88 7.08 -23.74
N ASP A 337 3.15 6.23 -23.06
CA ASP A 337 3.14 4.80 -23.32
C ASP A 337 2.69 4.52 -24.76
N LEU A 338 3.63 4.02 -25.58
CA LEU A 338 3.37 3.64 -26.96
C LEU A 338 2.36 2.51 -27.08
N THR A 339 2.30 1.61 -26.08
CA THR A 339 1.36 0.49 -26.05
C THR A 339 -0.08 0.97 -25.91
N LYS A 340 -0.32 2.07 -25.17
CA LYS A 340 -1.64 2.70 -25.07
C LYS A 340 -2.15 3.18 -26.44
N LEU A 341 -1.26 3.76 -27.26
CA LEU A 341 -1.59 4.17 -28.62
C LEU A 341 -1.82 2.97 -29.53
N GLN A 342 -1.05 1.91 -29.37
CA GLN A 342 -1.19 0.67 -30.16
C GLN A 342 -2.44 -0.10 -29.78
N ALA A 343 -2.78 -0.23 -28.49
CA ALA A 343 -4.02 -0.85 -28.05
C ALA A 343 -5.25 -0.16 -28.67
N ARG A 344 -5.24 1.17 -28.76
CA ARG A 344 -6.29 1.93 -29.47
C ARG A 344 -6.35 1.64 -30.94
N LYS A 345 -5.20 1.51 -31.63
CA LYS A 345 -5.15 1.16 -33.06
C LYS A 345 -5.64 -0.27 -33.30
N VAL A 346 -5.23 -1.20 -32.46
CA VAL A 346 -5.56 -2.62 -32.60
C VAL A 346 -7.03 -2.87 -32.27
N SER A 347 -7.61 -2.18 -31.28
CA SER A 347 -9.04 -2.28 -30.97
C SER A 347 -9.95 -1.80 -32.13
N SER A 348 -9.42 -0.99 -33.04
CA SER A 348 -10.17 -0.48 -34.22
C SER A 348 -10.14 -1.45 -35.42
N ASN A 349 -9.26 -2.42 -35.46
CA ASN A 349 -9.14 -3.39 -36.59
C ASN A 349 -10.16 -4.52 -36.43
N LYS A 350 -11.05 -4.67 -37.41
CA LYS A 350 -12.15 -5.65 -37.44
C LYS A 350 -11.81 -6.94 -38.19
N GLU A 351 -10.58 -7.37 -38.27
CA GLU A 351 -10.21 -8.49 -39.14
C GLU A 351 -10.24 -9.85 -38.42
N GLY A 352 -10.96 -10.80 -39.01
CA GLY A 352 -10.86 -12.25 -38.86
C GLY A 352 -12.02 -12.89 -38.07
N GLU A 353 -12.71 -13.84 -38.71
CA GLU A 353 -13.59 -14.78 -38.03
C GLU A 353 -12.76 -15.84 -37.28
N TRP A 354 -13.19 -16.21 -36.08
CA TRP A 354 -12.62 -17.29 -35.30
C TRP A 354 -13.72 -18.14 -34.66
N ALA A 355 -13.41 -19.39 -34.40
CA ALA A 355 -14.36 -20.32 -33.76
C ALA A 355 -14.53 -19.96 -32.29
N LYS A 356 -15.65 -19.29 -31.98
CA LYS A 356 -15.95 -18.83 -30.58
C LYS A 356 -16.31 -20.01 -29.69
N PRO A 357 -15.65 -20.20 -28.56
CA PRO A 357 -16.04 -21.21 -27.60
C PRO A 357 -17.35 -20.81 -26.92
N GLN A 358 -18.13 -21.81 -26.50
CA GLN A 358 -19.33 -21.54 -25.70
C GLN A 358 -19.00 -21.13 -24.26
N ILE A 359 -17.87 -21.60 -23.75
CA ILE A 359 -17.42 -21.35 -22.38
C ILE A 359 -15.96 -20.94 -22.41
N LEU A 360 -15.63 -19.89 -21.63
CA LEU A 360 -14.27 -19.50 -21.26
C LEU A 360 -14.14 -19.55 -19.74
N THR A 361 -12.99 -20.04 -19.28
CA THR A 361 -12.69 -20.19 -17.86
C THR A 361 -11.72 -19.11 -17.40
N LEU A 362 -12.02 -18.50 -16.26
CA LEU A 362 -11.25 -17.40 -15.65
C LEU A 362 -10.84 -17.79 -14.21
N LEU A 363 -9.56 -17.73 -13.90
CA LEU A 363 -9.01 -17.97 -12.58
C LEU A 363 -8.48 -16.69 -11.97
N CYS A 364 -8.73 -16.46 -10.69
CA CYS A 364 -8.20 -15.33 -9.95
C CYS A 364 -8.11 -15.61 -8.45
N GLU A 365 -7.33 -14.81 -7.75
CA GLU A 365 -7.27 -14.84 -6.30
C GLU A 365 -8.58 -14.36 -5.68
N ASP A 366 -8.93 -14.94 -4.53
CA ASP A 366 -10.14 -14.61 -3.77
C ASP A 366 -9.91 -13.34 -2.93
N ASN A 367 -9.95 -12.19 -3.60
CA ASN A 367 -9.97 -10.88 -2.98
C ASN A 367 -11.17 -10.07 -3.49
N ASN A 368 -11.43 -8.95 -2.85
CA ASN A 368 -12.64 -8.15 -3.10
C ASN A 368 -12.67 -7.60 -4.54
N GLU A 369 -11.53 -7.13 -5.03
CA GLU A 369 -11.40 -6.54 -6.36
C GLU A 369 -11.64 -7.58 -7.46
N ASN A 370 -11.04 -8.75 -7.32
CA ASN A 370 -11.21 -9.83 -8.30
C ASN A 370 -12.63 -10.40 -8.31
N ARG A 371 -13.29 -10.49 -7.14
CA ARG A 371 -14.72 -10.88 -7.07
C ARG A 371 -15.60 -9.94 -7.88
N ILE A 372 -15.34 -8.64 -7.77
CA ILE A 372 -16.08 -7.60 -8.47
C ILE A 372 -15.84 -7.68 -9.97
N LEU A 373 -14.55 -7.66 -10.38
CA LEU A 373 -14.19 -7.69 -11.81
C LEU A 373 -14.70 -8.97 -12.48
N SER A 374 -14.48 -10.13 -11.86
CA SER A 374 -14.91 -11.42 -12.42
C SER A 374 -16.42 -11.49 -12.61
N ARG A 375 -17.17 -10.98 -11.62
CA ARG A 375 -18.64 -10.94 -11.68
C ARG A 375 -19.10 -9.97 -12.77
N SER A 376 -18.54 -8.78 -12.83
CA SER A 376 -18.91 -7.78 -13.86
C SER A 376 -18.62 -8.28 -15.26
N ILE A 377 -17.46 -8.93 -15.47
CA ILE A 377 -17.12 -9.57 -16.73
C ILE A 377 -18.13 -10.68 -17.07
N GLN A 378 -18.44 -11.57 -16.15
CA GLN A 378 -19.40 -12.66 -16.36
C GLN A 378 -20.78 -12.15 -16.74
N GLU A 379 -21.32 -11.18 -15.99
CA GLU A 379 -22.64 -10.58 -16.22
C GLU A 379 -22.69 -9.91 -17.60
N TRP A 380 -21.68 -9.10 -17.94
CA TRP A 380 -21.62 -8.42 -19.23
C TRP A 380 -21.57 -9.41 -20.41
N PHE A 381 -20.71 -10.45 -20.33
CA PHE A 381 -20.60 -11.47 -21.40
C PHE A 381 -21.91 -12.21 -21.60
N LYS A 382 -22.61 -12.56 -20.53
CA LYS A 382 -23.93 -13.20 -20.56
C LYS A 382 -24.96 -12.38 -21.34
N ASP A 383 -24.93 -11.05 -21.16
CA ASP A 383 -25.94 -10.16 -21.73
C ASP A 383 -25.57 -9.68 -23.16
N ASN A 384 -24.30 -9.68 -23.51
CA ASN A 384 -23.81 -9.05 -24.75
C ASN A 384 -23.15 -10.01 -25.73
N THR A 385 -22.88 -11.27 -25.36
CA THR A 385 -22.19 -12.25 -26.20
C THR A 385 -22.84 -13.63 -26.13
N ASN A 386 -22.40 -14.54 -27.00
CA ASN A 386 -22.76 -15.96 -26.94
C ASN A 386 -21.74 -16.80 -26.13
N ILE A 387 -20.80 -16.15 -25.43
CA ILE A 387 -19.75 -16.80 -24.65
C ILE A 387 -20.11 -16.70 -23.16
N THR A 388 -20.08 -17.83 -22.47
CA THR A 388 -20.28 -17.87 -21.02
C THR A 388 -18.93 -17.86 -20.30
N ILE A 389 -18.70 -16.87 -19.44
CA ILE A 389 -17.53 -16.84 -18.57
C ILE A 389 -17.82 -17.64 -17.30
N LYS A 390 -16.97 -18.63 -16.99
CA LYS A 390 -16.97 -19.34 -15.71
C LYS A 390 -15.72 -18.96 -14.93
N TYR A 391 -15.87 -18.26 -13.81
CA TYR A 391 -14.74 -17.88 -12.99
C TYR A 391 -14.62 -18.74 -11.73
N SER A 392 -13.39 -18.88 -11.24
CA SER A 392 -13.05 -19.54 -9.97
C SER A 392 -12.15 -18.64 -9.14
N LEU A 393 -12.44 -18.59 -7.83
CA LEU A 393 -11.69 -17.81 -6.85
C LEU A 393 -10.88 -18.78 -5.97
N VAL A 394 -9.59 -18.54 -5.81
CA VAL A 394 -8.70 -19.33 -4.96
C VAL A 394 -8.23 -18.50 -3.77
N LYS A 395 -8.22 -19.09 -2.57
CA LYS A 395 -7.90 -18.39 -1.31
C LYS A 395 -6.40 -18.19 -1.07
N GLU A 396 -5.58 -18.97 -1.72
CA GLU A 396 -4.12 -18.83 -1.65
C GLU A 396 -3.62 -18.15 -2.91
N GLU A 397 -2.46 -17.45 -2.80
CA GLU A 397 -1.79 -16.91 -3.97
C GLU A 397 -1.74 -17.98 -5.09
N LEU A 398 -1.91 -17.54 -6.34
CA LEU A 398 -1.89 -18.40 -7.52
C LEU A 398 -0.52 -19.09 -7.70
N LYS A 399 -0.17 -20.01 -6.78
CA LYS A 399 1.11 -20.75 -6.78
C LYS A 399 1.04 -22.09 -7.51
N ASP A 400 -0.17 -22.65 -7.70
CA ASP A 400 -0.34 -23.94 -8.37
C ASP A 400 -0.32 -23.78 -9.89
N GLU A 401 0.85 -24.03 -10.51
CA GLU A 401 1.03 -23.91 -11.95
C GLU A 401 0.17 -24.90 -12.76
N GLU A 402 -0.11 -26.09 -12.22
CA GLU A 402 -0.97 -27.07 -12.91
C GLU A 402 -2.43 -26.61 -12.89
N LEU A 403 -2.86 -25.94 -11.81
CA LEU A 403 -4.18 -25.31 -11.76
C LEU A 403 -4.29 -24.19 -12.80
N LYS A 404 -3.31 -23.27 -12.85
CA LYS A 404 -3.27 -22.16 -13.80
C LYS A 404 -3.42 -22.63 -15.24
N LYS A 405 -2.72 -23.69 -15.63
CA LYS A 405 -2.77 -24.26 -16.98
C LYS A 405 -4.15 -24.80 -17.39
N ARG A 406 -5.06 -25.05 -16.46
CA ARG A 406 -6.42 -25.55 -16.77
C ARG A 406 -7.39 -24.46 -17.21
N TYR A 407 -7.08 -23.20 -16.93
CA TYR A 407 -7.93 -22.06 -17.23
C TYR A 407 -7.49 -21.38 -18.54
N ASP A 408 -8.45 -20.76 -19.23
CA ASP A 408 -8.17 -20.03 -20.47
C ASP A 408 -7.57 -18.66 -20.18
N MET A 409 -7.96 -18.07 -19.04
CA MET A 409 -7.59 -16.73 -18.64
C MET A 409 -7.31 -16.66 -17.14
N LEU A 410 -6.46 -15.71 -16.73
CA LEU A 410 -6.21 -15.37 -15.32
C LEU A 410 -6.34 -13.86 -15.10
N LEU A 411 -6.84 -13.44 -13.93
CA LEU A 411 -6.66 -12.08 -13.43
C LEU A 411 -5.52 -12.08 -12.42
N LEU A 412 -4.48 -11.31 -12.72
CA LEU A 412 -3.30 -11.17 -11.87
C LEU A 412 -3.22 -9.75 -11.33
N ASN A 413 -3.15 -9.63 -10.00
CA ASN A 413 -2.88 -8.36 -9.35
C ASN A 413 -1.38 -8.16 -9.23
N ASN A 414 -0.89 -6.97 -9.54
CA ASN A 414 0.52 -6.60 -9.41
C ASN A 414 0.65 -5.12 -9.05
N GLU A 415 1.78 -4.77 -8.44
CA GLU A 415 2.15 -3.37 -8.23
C GLU A 415 2.78 -2.80 -9.51
N ALA A 416 2.10 -1.82 -10.11
CA ALA A 416 2.55 -1.12 -11.31
C ALA A 416 3.58 -0.03 -10.95
N ASN A 417 4.74 -0.44 -10.45
CA ASN A 417 5.81 0.49 -10.11
C ASN A 417 6.65 0.83 -11.35
N ILE A 418 6.42 1.99 -11.93
CA ILE A 418 7.15 2.47 -13.12
C ILE A 418 8.66 2.63 -12.87
N SER A 419 9.07 2.87 -11.62
CA SER A 419 10.49 3.02 -11.26
C SER A 419 11.24 1.70 -11.21
N ASP A 420 10.53 0.55 -11.21
CA ASP A 420 11.10 -0.79 -11.19
C ASP A 420 10.40 -1.72 -12.19
N LYS A 421 10.44 -1.34 -13.47
CA LYS A 421 9.84 -2.10 -14.57
C LYS A 421 10.41 -3.51 -14.67
N GLN A 422 11.68 -3.73 -14.32
CA GLN A 422 12.29 -5.06 -14.39
C GLN A 422 11.63 -6.04 -13.41
N ASN A 423 11.49 -5.66 -12.14
CA ASN A 423 10.80 -6.48 -11.14
C ASN A 423 9.33 -6.67 -11.51
N PHE A 424 8.68 -5.62 -12.00
CA PHE A 424 7.30 -5.69 -12.47
C PHE A 424 7.11 -6.78 -13.53
N TYR A 425 7.89 -6.75 -14.64
CA TYR A 425 7.75 -7.73 -15.73
C TYR A 425 8.27 -9.12 -15.34
N SER A 426 9.23 -9.22 -14.41
CA SER A 426 9.74 -10.52 -13.94
C SER A 426 8.66 -11.37 -13.26
N LYS A 427 7.65 -10.75 -12.65
CA LYS A 427 6.50 -11.45 -12.05
C LYS A 427 5.60 -12.15 -13.08
N PHE A 428 5.70 -11.76 -14.34
CA PHE A 428 4.97 -12.40 -15.45
C PHE A 428 5.81 -13.41 -16.23
N LYS A 429 7.05 -13.72 -15.79
CA LYS A 429 8.03 -14.53 -16.54
C LYS A 429 7.47 -15.87 -17.02
N GLU A 430 6.65 -16.53 -16.21
CA GLU A 430 6.02 -17.83 -16.53
C GLU A 430 4.99 -17.77 -17.68
N TYR A 431 4.45 -16.59 -17.97
CA TYR A 431 3.44 -16.36 -19.01
C TYR A 431 4.03 -15.78 -20.31
N LEU A 432 5.32 -15.45 -20.28
CA LEU A 432 6.03 -14.87 -21.43
C LEU A 432 6.42 -15.98 -22.43
N THR A 433 6.37 -15.65 -23.71
CA THR A 433 6.97 -16.48 -24.75
C THR A 433 8.51 -16.42 -24.66
N ASP A 434 9.23 -17.37 -25.30
CA ASP A 434 10.69 -17.37 -25.35
C ASP A 434 11.27 -16.05 -25.89
N ASN A 435 10.61 -15.47 -26.90
CA ASN A 435 11.03 -14.18 -27.46
C ASN A 435 10.83 -13.03 -26.49
N GLN A 436 9.72 -13.01 -25.75
CA GLN A 436 9.44 -12.00 -24.71
C GLN A 436 10.39 -12.15 -23.54
N ASN A 437 10.72 -13.37 -23.12
CA ASN A 437 11.73 -13.61 -22.09
C ASN A 437 13.12 -13.08 -22.51
N LYS A 438 13.50 -13.24 -23.78
CA LYS A 438 14.74 -12.65 -24.31
C LYS A 438 14.73 -11.12 -24.28
N LEU A 439 13.58 -10.48 -24.52
CA LEU A 439 13.43 -9.03 -24.42
C LEU A 439 13.53 -8.57 -22.96
N LEU A 440 12.98 -9.33 -22.02
CA LEU A 440 13.09 -9.05 -20.59
C LEU A 440 14.54 -9.17 -20.06
N GLU A 441 15.29 -10.16 -20.53
CA GLU A 441 16.68 -10.44 -20.07
C GLU A 441 17.73 -9.54 -20.72
N LYS A 442 17.39 -8.79 -21.79
CA LYS A 442 18.33 -7.87 -22.42
C LYS A 442 18.44 -6.57 -21.62
N PRO A 443 19.60 -6.23 -21.08
CA PRO A 443 19.83 -4.98 -20.37
C PRO A 443 20.04 -3.81 -21.37
N ILE A 444 19.07 -3.56 -22.25
CA ILE A 444 19.11 -2.37 -23.11
C ILE A 444 18.46 -1.26 -22.32
N ILE A 445 19.30 -0.48 -21.60
CA ILE A 445 18.97 0.86 -21.10
C ILE A 445 17.47 1.00 -20.70
N TYR A 446 17.00 0.19 -19.75
CA TYR A 446 15.67 0.30 -19.09
C TYR A 446 14.46 0.59 -20.02
N ASP A 447 14.60 0.32 -21.33
CA ASP A 447 13.53 0.48 -22.30
C ASP A 447 12.81 -0.86 -22.52
N TYR A 448 11.60 -0.95 -21.98
CA TYR A 448 10.72 -2.13 -22.10
C TYR A 448 9.69 -1.99 -23.21
N SER A 449 9.76 -0.94 -24.03
CA SER A 449 8.79 -0.66 -25.10
C SER A 449 8.62 -1.86 -26.05
N SER A 450 9.73 -2.50 -26.46
CA SER A 450 9.67 -3.67 -27.34
C SER A 450 9.01 -4.89 -26.68
N LEU A 451 9.16 -5.05 -25.36
CA LEU A 451 8.45 -6.10 -24.62
C LEU A 451 6.96 -5.77 -24.56
N GLU A 452 6.60 -4.57 -24.17
CA GLU A 452 5.21 -4.09 -24.07
C GLU A 452 4.49 -4.23 -25.41
N GLU A 453 5.15 -3.83 -26.52
CA GLU A 453 4.68 -4.02 -27.88
C GLU A 453 4.39 -5.48 -28.19
N SER A 454 5.35 -6.37 -27.89
CA SER A 454 5.18 -7.82 -28.10
C SER A 454 4.07 -8.44 -27.23
N LEU A 455 3.83 -7.92 -26.03
CA LEU A 455 2.73 -8.38 -25.17
C LEU A 455 1.37 -8.07 -25.78
N PHE A 456 1.23 -6.88 -26.40
CA PHE A 456 0.02 -6.51 -27.13
C PHE A 456 -0.12 -7.23 -28.47
N ASP A 457 0.93 -7.39 -29.24
CA ASP A 457 0.87 -8.11 -30.52
C ASP A 457 0.40 -9.56 -30.33
N ASN A 458 0.78 -10.18 -29.23
CA ASN A 458 0.36 -11.55 -28.90
C ASN A 458 -0.91 -11.63 -28.05
N TYR A 459 -1.39 -10.54 -27.52
CA TYR A 459 -2.53 -10.49 -26.58
C TYR A 459 -2.44 -11.54 -25.49
N ASN A 460 -1.27 -11.67 -24.86
CA ASN A 460 -1.07 -12.67 -23.81
C ASN A 460 -1.05 -12.09 -22.41
N ILE A 461 -0.55 -10.85 -22.20
CA ILE A 461 -0.62 -10.14 -20.93
C ILE A 461 -1.07 -8.72 -21.21
N LEU A 462 -2.16 -8.30 -20.60
CA LEU A 462 -2.88 -7.10 -20.97
C LEU A 462 -3.32 -6.32 -19.73
N PRO A 463 -3.08 -5.01 -19.66
CA PRO A 463 -3.52 -4.20 -18.53
C PRO A 463 -5.04 -3.98 -18.57
N LEU A 464 -5.70 -4.06 -17.40
CA LEU A 464 -7.14 -3.85 -17.29
C LEU A 464 -7.48 -2.60 -16.51
N VAL A 465 -7.05 -2.52 -15.25
CA VAL A 465 -7.43 -1.43 -14.32
C VAL A 465 -6.29 -1.05 -13.39
N PHE A 466 -6.26 0.22 -12.98
CA PHE A 466 -5.48 0.77 -11.88
C PHE A 466 -6.41 1.15 -10.75
N TYR A 467 -6.14 0.69 -9.54
CA TYR A 467 -7.00 0.95 -8.38
C TYR A 467 -6.75 2.32 -7.76
N ASN A 468 -7.77 2.83 -7.10
CA ASN A 468 -7.72 4.02 -6.29
C ASN A 468 -7.99 3.66 -4.83
N GLU A 469 -7.27 4.26 -3.92
CA GLU A 469 -7.64 4.29 -2.52
C GLU A 469 -8.57 5.48 -2.28
N ASN A 470 -9.67 5.22 -1.60
CA ASN A 470 -10.66 6.22 -1.22
C ASN A 470 -10.61 6.43 0.29
N ILE A 471 -10.55 7.68 0.74
CA ILE A 471 -10.47 8.02 2.16
C ILE A 471 -11.59 9.00 2.48
N ALA A 472 -12.50 8.58 3.37
CA ALA A 472 -13.49 9.49 3.93
C ALA A 472 -12.90 10.26 5.11
N ILE A 473 -13.09 11.58 5.14
CA ILE A 473 -12.61 12.47 6.22
C ILE A 473 -13.78 13.21 6.85
N SER A 474 -13.77 13.36 8.18
CA SER A 474 -14.79 14.11 8.92
C SER A 474 -14.57 15.62 8.80
N ASN A 475 -15.60 16.40 9.12
CA ASN A 475 -15.51 17.87 9.17
C ASN A 475 -14.56 18.42 10.24
N LYS A 476 -14.06 17.57 11.13
CA LYS A 476 -13.02 17.97 12.10
C LYS A 476 -11.66 18.14 11.44
N ILE A 477 -11.46 17.52 10.28
CA ILE A 477 -10.20 17.58 9.53
C ILE A 477 -10.34 18.65 8.46
N SER A 478 -9.71 19.80 8.70
CA SER A 478 -9.67 20.90 7.74
C SER A 478 -8.52 20.79 6.72
N GLN A 479 -7.49 20.02 7.07
CA GLN A 479 -6.35 19.75 6.19
C GLN A 479 -5.95 18.29 6.32
N PHE A 480 -5.95 17.57 5.21
CA PHE A 480 -5.51 16.18 5.11
C PHE A 480 -4.45 16.07 4.02
N LYS A 481 -3.34 15.44 4.32
CA LYS A 481 -2.27 15.22 3.36
C LYS A 481 -1.69 13.82 3.49
N LEU A 482 -1.20 13.32 2.38
CA LEU A 482 -0.29 12.19 2.37
C LEU A 482 1.14 12.65 2.09
N ASP A 483 2.09 11.87 2.53
CA ASP A 483 3.46 12.01 2.06
C ASP A 483 3.60 11.44 0.63
N GLY A 484 4.70 11.72 -0.04
CA GLY A 484 4.94 11.23 -1.41
C GLY A 484 5.12 9.70 -1.53
N ASN A 485 5.04 8.96 -0.43
CA ASN A 485 4.98 7.50 -0.40
C ASN A 485 3.54 6.98 -0.19
N GLY A 486 2.54 7.87 -0.10
CA GLY A 486 1.13 7.52 0.11
C GLY A 486 0.77 7.20 1.56
N ASN A 487 1.59 7.59 2.53
CA ASN A 487 1.28 7.44 3.95
C ASN A 487 0.55 8.67 4.48
N ILE A 488 -0.39 8.48 5.40
CA ILE A 488 -1.08 9.60 6.08
C ILE A 488 -0.05 10.41 6.87
N ASP A 489 0.07 11.68 6.53
CA ASP A 489 0.92 12.61 7.29
C ASP A 489 0.12 13.20 8.45
N PHE A 490 0.10 12.49 9.58
CA PHE A 490 -0.59 12.93 10.79
C PHE A 490 -0.05 14.28 11.34
N SER A 491 1.14 14.70 10.92
CA SER A 491 1.71 15.98 11.36
C SER A 491 1.04 17.19 10.68
N THR A 492 0.36 16.97 9.57
CA THR A 492 -0.32 18.02 8.80
C THR A 492 -1.81 18.12 9.10
N LEU A 493 -2.39 17.15 9.80
CA LEU A 493 -3.82 17.14 10.14
C LEU A 493 -4.18 18.33 11.04
N LYS A 494 -5.21 19.09 10.66
CA LYS A 494 -5.74 20.25 11.38
C LYS A 494 -7.25 20.23 11.39
#